data_3fe81ca0ba932e33c89300e0bfe2409e
#
_entry.id   3fe81ca0ba932e33c89300e0bfe2409e
#
_cell.length_a   1.000
_cell.length_b   1.000
_cell.length_c   1.000
_cell.angle_alpha   90.00
_cell.angle_beta   90.00
_cell.angle_gamma   90.00
#
_symmetry.space_group_name_H-M   'P 1'
#
loop_
_entity.id
_entity.type
_entity.pdbx_description
1 polymer ?
#
loop_
_entity_poly.entity_id
_entity_poly.type
_entity_poly.pdbx_seq_one_letter_code
_entity_poly.pdbx_strand_id
1 'polypeptide(L)'
;MELKIDTHHHIVPPDYAKWLGSRGITAGGLPIPVWSAEGSLDLMESQGTSCSILSVSTPGVHLGNDQEARAQARELNEYAASVTKTYPGKFGFFATLTLPDVEGAIAEAAYAFDNLGADGVILLANVGGRYLGEAAFEPLMEELNRRSSVVFIHPSELPCKPVEGIPPYVADFLLDTTRAAINIAKAGWLERYPNISFVLSHGGGFLPFAAQRIARAVSDGGPDDVGIERLRRFYFDTALASSPFALAALLEFAKPERIFFGSDWPYAPKARSMNFLRLLENYAMDDATRRRIYRENAAQLFKKRAG
;
A
#
# COMPACT_ATOMS: atom_id res chain seq x y z
N MET A 1 -1.45 23.81 12.45
CA MET A 1 -2.02 22.67 11.65
C MET A 1 -1.15 21.46 11.96
N GLU A 2 -1.74 20.35 12.36
CA GLU A 2 -0.97 19.14 12.69
C GLU A 2 -0.36 18.57 11.42
N LEU A 3 0.95 18.29 11.46
CA LEU A 3 1.68 17.78 10.28
C LEU A 3 1.33 16.31 10.06
N LYS A 4 0.94 15.96 8.85
CA LYS A 4 0.56 14.60 8.46
C LYS A 4 1.78 13.75 8.10
N ILE A 5 1.66 12.42 8.21
CA ILE A 5 2.55 11.44 7.59
C ILE A 5 1.75 10.71 6.52
N ASP A 6 2.20 10.81 5.28
CA ASP A 6 1.55 10.19 4.13
C ASP A 6 2.16 8.79 3.89
N THR A 7 1.39 7.75 4.14
CA THR A 7 1.85 6.35 4.02
C THR A 7 1.54 5.73 2.66
N HIS A 8 0.86 6.46 1.78
CA HIS A 8 0.49 6.02 0.45
C HIS A 8 0.89 7.09 -0.58
N HIS A 9 2.16 7.11 -0.93
CA HIS A 9 2.76 8.07 -1.84
C HIS A 9 3.68 7.32 -2.81
N HIS A 10 3.44 7.47 -4.10
CA HIS A 10 4.21 6.70 -5.08
C HIS A 10 5.41 7.47 -5.62
N ILE A 11 6.40 6.69 -6.05
CA ILE A 11 7.58 7.15 -6.76
C ILE A 11 7.61 6.53 -8.16
N VAL A 12 7.94 7.32 -9.17
CA VAL A 12 8.09 6.86 -10.55
C VAL A 12 9.44 7.36 -11.09
N PRO A 13 10.53 6.63 -10.84
CA PRO A 13 11.83 6.99 -11.36
C PRO A 13 11.81 7.13 -12.88
N PRO A 14 12.53 8.11 -13.47
CA PRO A 14 12.50 8.36 -14.93
C PRO A 14 12.86 7.15 -15.78
N ASP A 15 13.83 6.34 -15.36
CA ASP A 15 14.24 5.16 -16.11
C ASP A 15 13.23 4.03 -16.01
N TYR A 16 12.54 3.88 -14.87
CA TYR A 16 11.40 2.99 -14.72
C TYR A 16 10.24 3.41 -15.63
N ALA A 17 9.90 4.70 -15.68
CA ALA A 17 8.87 5.22 -16.60
C ALA A 17 9.21 4.91 -18.07
N LYS A 18 10.49 5.07 -18.49
CA LYS A 18 10.96 4.70 -19.82
C LYS A 18 10.86 3.20 -20.06
N TRP A 19 11.27 2.37 -19.08
CA TRP A 19 11.22 0.91 -19.16
C TRP A 19 9.78 0.41 -19.38
N LEU A 20 8.78 0.94 -18.67
CA LEU A 20 7.37 0.63 -18.89
C LEU A 20 6.86 1.19 -20.22
N GLY A 21 7.17 2.45 -20.52
CA GLY A 21 6.73 3.11 -21.76
C GLY A 21 7.24 2.42 -23.03
N SER A 22 8.49 1.89 -23.03
CA SER A 22 9.05 1.13 -24.14
C SER A 22 8.29 -0.19 -24.44
N ARG A 23 7.49 -0.65 -23.48
CA ARG A 23 6.66 -1.86 -23.56
C ARG A 23 5.16 -1.55 -23.73
N GLY A 24 4.78 -0.28 -23.81
CA GLY A 24 3.39 0.13 -23.90
C GLY A 24 2.56 -0.19 -22.65
N ILE A 25 3.22 -0.32 -21.48
CA ILE A 25 2.57 -0.71 -20.24
C ILE A 25 1.98 0.51 -19.54
N THR A 26 0.77 0.37 -19.02
CA THR A 26 0.05 1.35 -18.22
C THR A 26 -0.10 0.85 -16.78
N ALA A 27 -0.51 1.72 -15.86
CA ALA A 27 -0.84 1.35 -14.49
C ALA A 27 -2.36 1.34 -14.31
N GLY A 28 -2.98 0.17 -14.32
CA GLY A 28 -4.43 0.04 -14.16
C GLY A 28 -5.24 0.78 -15.21
N GLY A 29 -4.71 0.89 -16.45
CA GLY A 29 -5.34 1.66 -17.53
C GLY A 29 -5.01 3.15 -17.51
N LEU A 30 -4.19 3.64 -16.56
CA LEU A 30 -3.68 5.01 -16.54
C LEU A 30 -2.30 5.09 -17.20
N PRO A 31 -2.00 6.18 -17.93
CA PRO A 31 -0.63 6.47 -18.33
C PRO A 31 0.29 6.55 -17.10
N ILE A 32 1.54 6.13 -17.26
CA ILE A 32 2.54 6.28 -16.21
C ILE A 32 2.77 7.79 -15.95
N PRO A 33 2.54 8.30 -14.74
CA PRO A 33 2.65 9.72 -14.47
C PRO A 33 4.10 10.19 -14.43
N VAL A 34 4.31 11.45 -14.77
CA VAL A 34 5.59 12.12 -14.53
C VAL A 34 5.73 12.38 -13.03
N TRP A 35 6.86 11.99 -12.47
CA TRP A 35 7.17 12.19 -11.06
C TRP A 35 8.49 12.95 -10.89
N SER A 36 8.56 13.79 -9.86
CA SER A 36 9.82 14.35 -9.34
C SER A 36 9.71 14.54 -7.82
N ALA A 37 10.86 14.61 -7.16
CA ALA A 37 10.91 14.87 -5.72
C ALA A 37 10.34 16.26 -5.39
N GLU A 38 10.60 17.26 -6.25
CA GLU A 38 10.07 18.62 -6.11
C GLU A 38 8.55 18.65 -6.21
N GLY A 39 7.96 17.88 -7.14
CA GLY A 39 6.51 17.74 -7.25
C GLY A 39 5.90 17.09 -6.01
N SER A 40 6.57 16.10 -5.42
CA SER A 40 6.17 15.51 -4.15
C SER A 40 6.25 16.50 -3.00
N LEU A 41 7.34 17.29 -2.90
CA LEU A 41 7.51 18.33 -1.88
C LEU A 41 6.46 19.42 -1.99
N ASP A 42 6.11 19.87 -3.20
CA ASP A 42 5.04 20.85 -3.45
C ASP A 42 3.67 20.32 -3.00
N LEU A 43 3.37 19.05 -3.25
CA LEU A 43 2.16 18.44 -2.73
C LEU A 43 2.19 18.36 -1.19
N MET A 44 3.28 17.88 -0.61
CA MET A 44 3.46 17.76 0.84
C MET A 44 3.25 19.10 1.54
N GLU A 45 3.82 20.18 1.01
CA GLU A 45 3.60 21.54 1.53
C GLU A 45 2.13 21.92 1.47
N SER A 46 1.49 21.70 0.33
CA SER A 46 0.06 22.02 0.10
C SER A 46 -0.87 21.25 1.05
N GLN A 47 -0.50 20.02 1.43
CA GLN A 47 -1.28 19.15 2.31
C GLN A 47 -0.93 19.31 3.80
N GLY A 48 0.16 20.00 4.14
CA GLY A 48 0.71 20.01 5.50
C GLY A 48 1.25 18.63 5.91
N THR A 49 1.93 17.95 4.99
CA THR A 49 2.57 16.65 5.22
C THR A 49 4.04 16.85 5.58
N SER A 50 4.50 16.26 6.68
CA SER A 50 5.89 16.34 7.12
C SER A 50 6.79 15.31 6.45
N CYS A 51 6.26 14.10 6.24
CA CYS A 51 6.97 12.96 5.67
C CYS A 51 6.03 12.13 4.80
N SER A 52 6.53 11.61 3.67
CA SER A 52 5.81 10.68 2.80
C SER A 52 6.61 9.39 2.62
N ILE A 53 5.95 8.24 2.64
CA ILE A 53 6.57 6.94 2.41
C ILE A 53 6.40 6.58 0.94
N LEU A 54 7.52 6.59 0.22
CA LEU A 54 7.55 6.34 -1.23
C LEU A 54 7.34 4.85 -1.54
N SER A 55 6.61 4.53 -2.59
CA SER A 55 6.40 3.15 -3.05
C SER A 55 6.21 3.08 -4.56
N VAL A 56 6.62 1.98 -5.18
CA VAL A 56 6.35 1.72 -6.60
C VAL A 56 5.01 1.01 -6.75
N SER A 57 4.08 1.61 -7.49
CA SER A 57 2.74 1.07 -7.72
C SER A 57 2.74 -0.08 -8.76
N THR A 58 1.54 -0.56 -9.10
CA THR A 58 1.33 -1.45 -10.26
C THR A 58 1.91 -0.81 -11.54
N PRO A 59 2.48 -1.60 -12.45
CA PRO A 59 2.50 -3.06 -12.51
C PRO A 59 3.63 -3.72 -11.69
N GLY A 60 4.41 -2.96 -10.91
CA GLY A 60 5.58 -3.48 -10.22
C GLY A 60 6.74 -3.76 -11.19
N VAL A 61 7.55 -4.75 -10.89
CA VAL A 61 8.79 -5.04 -11.66
C VAL A 61 8.79 -6.38 -12.38
N HIS A 62 7.88 -7.30 -12.03
CA HIS A 62 7.89 -8.63 -12.62
C HIS A 62 6.97 -8.69 -13.85
N LEU A 63 7.59 -8.58 -15.04
CA LEU A 63 6.91 -8.65 -16.34
C LEU A 63 7.16 -9.98 -17.05
N GLY A 64 7.34 -11.08 -16.29
CA GLY A 64 7.52 -12.43 -16.82
C GLY A 64 8.98 -12.93 -16.85
N ASN A 65 9.94 -12.16 -16.32
CA ASN A 65 11.34 -12.55 -16.27
C ASN A 65 11.94 -12.22 -14.89
N ASP A 66 12.38 -13.23 -14.15
CA ASP A 66 12.91 -13.09 -12.79
C ASP A 66 14.20 -12.27 -12.74
N GLN A 67 15.13 -12.49 -13.70
CA GLN A 67 16.41 -11.77 -13.73
C GLN A 67 16.18 -10.27 -13.97
N GLU A 68 15.29 -9.92 -14.89
CA GLU A 68 14.92 -8.54 -15.17
C GLU A 68 14.23 -7.92 -13.95
N ALA A 69 13.32 -8.66 -13.31
CA ALA A 69 12.63 -8.21 -12.10
C ALA A 69 13.61 -7.92 -10.95
N ARG A 70 14.60 -8.79 -10.74
CA ARG A 70 15.66 -8.60 -9.73
C ARG A 70 16.49 -7.34 -10.01
N ALA A 71 16.87 -7.10 -11.27
CA ALA A 71 17.61 -5.89 -11.66
C ALA A 71 16.77 -4.63 -11.44
N GLN A 72 15.52 -4.61 -11.90
CA GLN A 72 14.62 -3.47 -11.76
C GLN A 72 14.28 -3.17 -10.29
N ALA A 73 14.03 -4.20 -9.47
CA ALA A 73 13.78 -4.01 -8.03
C ALA A 73 14.98 -3.33 -7.35
N ARG A 74 16.21 -3.79 -7.64
CA ARG A 74 17.44 -3.21 -7.12
C ARG A 74 17.59 -1.74 -7.49
N GLU A 75 17.47 -1.40 -8.77
CA GLU A 75 17.58 -0.02 -9.27
C GLU A 75 16.54 0.90 -8.61
N LEU A 76 15.30 0.45 -8.50
CA LEU A 76 14.21 1.22 -7.89
C LEU A 76 14.45 1.46 -6.40
N ASN A 77 14.88 0.45 -5.67
CA ASN A 77 15.14 0.57 -4.23
C ASN A 77 16.35 1.46 -3.94
N GLU A 78 17.42 1.36 -4.72
CA GLU A 78 18.58 2.24 -4.62
C GLU A 78 18.21 3.69 -4.98
N TYR A 79 17.38 3.90 -6.00
CA TYR A 79 16.88 5.23 -6.35
C TYR A 79 16.03 5.81 -5.21
N ALA A 80 15.07 5.05 -4.66
CA ALA A 80 14.25 5.49 -3.54
C ALA A 80 15.12 5.84 -2.31
N ALA A 81 16.10 5.01 -1.98
CA ALA A 81 17.07 5.29 -0.92
C ALA A 81 17.88 6.57 -1.18
N SER A 82 18.28 6.81 -2.43
CA SER A 82 18.99 8.06 -2.80
C SER A 82 18.12 9.30 -2.58
N VAL A 83 16.84 9.24 -2.90
CA VAL A 83 15.86 10.31 -2.64
C VAL A 83 15.71 10.56 -1.14
N THR A 84 15.57 9.52 -0.33
CA THR A 84 15.47 9.68 1.13
C THR A 84 16.72 10.29 1.74
N LYS A 85 17.89 10.00 1.19
CA LYS A 85 19.17 10.57 1.62
C LYS A 85 19.31 12.02 1.18
N THR A 86 18.83 12.38 0.00
CA THR A 86 18.89 13.75 -0.54
C THR A 86 17.95 14.70 0.21
N TYR A 87 16.80 14.20 0.68
CA TYR A 87 15.79 14.99 1.40
C TYR A 87 15.52 14.40 2.79
N PRO A 88 16.48 14.52 3.73
CA PRO A 88 16.39 13.89 5.04
C PRO A 88 15.13 14.33 5.81
N GLY A 89 14.42 13.38 6.40
CA GLY A 89 13.19 13.63 7.14
C GLY A 89 11.94 13.87 6.28
N LYS A 90 12.08 14.05 4.96
CA LYS A 90 10.95 14.27 4.06
C LYS A 90 10.39 12.97 3.48
N PHE A 91 11.23 12.00 3.24
CA PHE A 91 10.82 10.73 2.65
C PHE A 91 11.29 9.52 3.43
N GLY A 92 10.44 8.51 3.48
CA GLY A 92 10.77 7.12 3.70
C GLY A 92 10.46 6.32 2.44
N PHE A 93 10.66 5.00 2.44
CA PHE A 93 10.24 4.17 1.31
C PHE A 93 9.91 2.73 1.70
N PHE A 94 8.98 2.13 0.97
CA PHE A 94 8.74 0.72 0.94
C PHE A 94 9.54 0.09 -0.20
N ALA A 95 10.30 -0.97 0.12
CA ALA A 95 11.08 -1.67 -0.89
C ALA A 95 10.17 -2.43 -1.86
N THR A 96 10.45 -2.29 -3.15
CA THR A 96 9.81 -3.06 -4.23
C THR A 96 10.46 -4.44 -4.29
N LEU A 97 9.64 -5.50 -4.32
CA LEU A 97 10.09 -6.89 -4.37
C LEU A 97 9.69 -7.59 -5.67
N THR A 98 10.27 -8.76 -5.91
CA THR A 98 10.25 -9.46 -7.20
C THR A 98 9.18 -10.55 -7.33
N LEU A 99 8.17 -10.58 -6.43
CA LEU A 99 7.13 -11.61 -6.58
C LEU A 99 6.61 -11.70 -8.03
N PRO A 100 6.39 -12.92 -8.56
CA PRO A 100 6.30 -14.22 -7.88
C PRO A 100 7.66 -14.94 -7.66
N ASP A 101 8.79 -14.34 -8.02
CA ASP A 101 10.13 -14.83 -7.69
C ASP A 101 10.42 -14.64 -6.20
N VAL A 102 10.13 -15.67 -5.41
CA VAL A 102 10.24 -15.64 -3.94
C VAL A 102 11.68 -15.53 -3.48
N GLU A 103 12.61 -16.24 -4.14
CA GLU A 103 14.04 -16.19 -3.80
C GLU A 103 14.61 -14.78 -3.99
N GLY A 104 14.35 -14.18 -5.14
CA GLY A 104 14.72 -12.79 -5.41
C GLY A 104 14.06 -11.80 -4.45
N ALA A 105 12.79 -12.02 -4.10
CA ALA A 105 12.07 -11.17 -3.16
C ALA A 105 12.69 -11.21 -1.75
N ILE A 106 13.09 -12.38 -1.26
CA ILE A 106 13.78 -12.53 0.04
C ILE A 106 15.14 -11.84 0.01
N ALA A 107 15.92 -12.07 -1.05
CA ALA A 107 17.25 -11.46 -1.19
C ALA A 107 17.17 -9.92 -1.26
N GLU A 108 16.19 -9.40 -2.02
CA GLU A 108 15.99 -7.96 -2.17
C GLU A 108 15.45 -7.31 -0.89
N ALA A 109 14.52 -7.97 -0.18
CA ALA A 109 14.03 -7.51 1.13
C ALA A 109 15.20 -7.40 2.13
N ALA A 110 16.04 -8.43 2.22
CA ALA A 110 17.22 -8.40 3.07
C ALA A 110 18.14 -7.23 2.72
N TYR A 111 18.46 -7.04 1.44
CA TYR A 111 19.31 -5.95 1.00
C TYR A 111 18.71 -4.57 1.33
N ALA A 112 17.42 -4.37 1.05
CA ALA A 112 16.76 -3.09 1.27
C ALA A 112 16.69 -2.72 2.76
N PHE A 113 16.43 -3.67 3.64
CA PHE A 113 16.42 -3.41 5.09
C PHE A 113 17.82 -3.19 5.66
N ASP A 114 18.78 -4.03 5.26
CA ASP A 114 20.10 -4.06 5.89
C ASP A 114 21.05 -2.97 5.34
N ASN A 115 20.89 -2.55 4.07
CA ASN A 115 21.80 -1.63 3.41
C ASN A 115 21.15 -0.30 3.00
N LEU A 116 19.86 -0.28 2.69
CA LEU A 116 19.18 0.92 2.18
C LEU A 116 18.31 1.61 3.23
N GLY A 117 17.99 0.94 4.34
CA GLY A 117 17.19 1.49 5.43
C GLY A 117 15.71 1.62 5.10
N ALA A 118 15.16 0.71 4.28
CA ALA A 118 13.75 0.66 3.96
C ALA A 118 12.85 0.65 5.21
N ASP A 119 11.68 1.26 5.13
CA ASP A 119 10.71 1.35 6.23
C ASP A 119 9.72 0.17 6.24
N GLY A 120 9.70 -0.60 5.18
CA GLY A 120 8.85 -1.77 4.96
C GLY A 120 9.00 -2.24 3.52
N VAL A 121 8.04 -3.01 3.06
CA VAL A 121 7.98 -3.49 1.66
C VAL A 121 6.62 -3.20 1.05
N ILE A 122 6.56 -3.02 -0.27
CA ILE A 122 5.31 -3.01 -1.03
C ILE A 122 5.15 -4.33 -1.76
N LEU A 123 3.97 -4.93 -1.65
CA LEU A 123 3.55 -6.10 -2.41
C LEU A 123 2.28 -5.79 -3.19
N LEU A 124 2.19 -6.29 -4.41
CA LEU A 124 0.94 -6.23 -5.15
C LEU A 124 -0.02 -7.32 -4.62
N ALA A 125 -1.31 -7.02 -4.58
CA ALA A 125 -2.36 -7.92 -4.10
C ALA A 125 -2.38 -9.24 -4.86
N ASN A 126 -2.14 -9.18 -6.18
CA ASN A 126 -1.84 -10.32 -7.02
C ASN A 126 -0.71 -10.01 -8.01
N VAL A 127 0.00 -11.03 -8.45
CA VAL A 127 0.95 -10.98 -9.56
C VAL A 127 0.64 -12.13 -10.52
N GLY A 128 0.21 -11.79 -11.74
CA GLY A 128 -0.19 -12.79 -12.73
C GLY A 128 -1.32 -13.73 -12.27
N GLY A 129 -2.23 -13.25 -11.44
CA GLY A 129 -3.34 -14.01 -10.88
C GLY A 129 -3.01 -14.81 -9.61
N ARG A 130 -1.77 -14.77 -9.15
CA ARG A 130 -1.35 -15.39 -7.90
C ARG A 130 -1.50 -14.40 -6.75
N TYR A 131 -2.42 -14.69 -5.85
CA TYR A 131 -2.77 -13.79 -4.74
C TYR A 131 -1.89 -13.99 -3.51
N LEU A 132 -1.63 -12.91 -2.78
CA LEU A 132 -1.10 -13.02 -1.42
C LEU A 132 -2.02 -13.92 -0.59
N GLY A 133 -1.42 -14.75 0.28
CA GLY A 133 -2.12 -15.84 0.98
C GLY A 133 -1.86 -17.22 0.37
N GLU A 134 -1.24 -17.31 -0.82
CA GLU A 134 -0.80 -18.59 -1.37
C GLU A 134 0.43 -19.14 -0.63
N ALA A 135 0.43 -20.46 -0.38
CA ALA A 135 1.52 -21.14 0.34
C ALA A 135 2.90 -20.92 -0.29
N ALA A 136 2.97 -20.73 -1.61
CA ALA A 136 4.23 -20.46 -2.30
C ALA A 136 4.93 -19.18 -1.84
N PHE A 137 4.21 -18.22 -1.27
CA PHE A 137 4.78 -16.95 -0.77
C PHE A 137 5.12 -16.99 0.73
N GLU A 138 4.86 -18.10 1.43
CA GLU A 138 5.13 -18.25 2.86
C GLU A 138 6.62 -18.05 3.24
N PRO A 139 7.61 -18.52 2.46
CA PRO A 139 9.01 -18.27 2.82
C PRO A 139 9.36 -16.77 2.87
N LEU A 140 8.74 -15.95 2.01
CA LEU A 140 8.89 -14.50 2.10
C LEU A 140 8.22 -13.96 3.37
N MET A 141 7.03 -14.45 3.71
CA MET A 141 6.33 -14.02 4.94
C MET A 141 7.10 -14.38 6.21
N GLU A 142 7.76 -15.54 6.24
CA GLU A 142 8.66 -15.93 7.35
C GLU A 142 9.79 -14.92 7.54
N GLU A 143 10.46 -14.53 6.46
CA GLU A 143 11.53 -13.53 6.52
C GLU A 143 11.00 -12.14 6.94
N LEU A 144 9.87 -11.69 6.39
CA LEU A 144 9.25 -10.42 6.75
C LEU A 144 8.76 -10.42 8.21
N ASN A 145 8.24 -11.54 8.71
CA ASN A 145 7.83 -11.70 10.10
C ASN A 145 9.03 -11.66 11.06
N ARG A 146 10.14 -12.31 10.70
CA ARG A 146 11.39 -12.25 11.46
C ARG A 146 11.92 -10.82 11.60
N ARG A 147 11.69 -9.98 10.60
CA ARG A 147 12.10 -8.56 10.56
C ARG A 147 11.08 -7.60 11.19
N SER A 148 9.92 -8.10 11.63
CA SER A 148 8.81 -7.25 12.10
C SER A 148 8.43 -6.17 11.08
N SER A 149 8.24 -6.60 9.84
CA SER A 149 8.11 -5.70 8.69
C SER A 149 6.71 -5.09 8.57
N VAL A 150 6.66 -3.87 8.03
CA VAL A 150 5.44 -3.34 7.43
C VAL A 150 5.33 -3.88 6.00
N VAL A 151 4.18 -4.42 5.65
CA VAL A 151 3.83 -4.89 4.30
C VAL A 151 2.68 -4.05 3.78
N PHE A 152 3.00 -3.12 2.89
CA PHE A 152 2.00 -2.31 2.21
C PHE A 152 1.46 -3.07 1.00
N ILE A 153 0.16 -3.34 0.97
CA ILE A 153 -0.51 -4.10 -0.08
C ILE A 153 -1.22 -3.14 -1.02
N HIS A 154 -0.74 -3.08 -2.25
CA HIS A 154 -1.32 -2.26 -3.31
C HIS A 154 -2.01 -3.13 -4.36
N PRO A 155 -3.18 -2.75 -4.91
CA PRO A 155 -3.83 -3.51 -5.97
C PRO A 155 -3.02 -3.56 -7.25
N SER A 156 -3.33 -4.56 -8.06
CA SER A 156 -2.93 -4.71 -9.44
C SER A 156 -4.16 -4.97 -10.31
N GLU A 157 -3.96 -5.15 -11.60
CA GLU A 157 -5.06 -5.54 -12.48
C GLU A 157 -5.57 -6.94 -12.11
N LEU A 158 -6.87 -7.13 -12.14
CA LEU A 158 -7.47 -8.44 -11.92
C LEU A 158 -7.01 -9.43 -13.01
N PRO A 159 -6.88 -10.72 -12.69
CA PRO A 159 -6.54 -11.75 -13.66
C PRO A 159 -7.73 -12.10 -14.57
N CYS A 160 -8.39 -11.09 -15.12
CA CYS A 160 -9.50 -11.21 -16.04
C CYS A 160 -9.56 -10.00 -16.97
N LYS A 161 -10.28 -10.13 -18.08
CA LYS A 161 -10.44 -9.01 -19.01
C LYS A 161 -11.26 -7.89 -18.34
N PRO A 162 -10.78 -6.63 -18.35
CA PRO A 162 -11.54 -5.50 -17.86
C PRO A 162 -12.86 -5.31 -18.64
N VAL A 163 -13.83 -4.66 -18.01
CA VAL A 163 -15.07 -4.25 -18.70
C VAL A 163 -14.70 -3.13 -19.67
N GLU A 164 -15.17 -3.24 -20.91
CA GLU A 164 -14.88 -2.25 -21.93
C GLU A 164 -15.36 -0.84 -21.52
N GLY A 165 -14.48 0.14 -21.67
CA GLY A 165 -14.75 1.53 -21.28
C GLY A 165 -14.61 1.82 -19.78
N ILE A 166 -14.33 0.83 -18.94
CA ILE A 166 -14.11 1.01 -17.50
C ILE A 166 -12.66 0.64 -17.16
N PRO A 167 -11.79 1.62 -16.90
CA PRO A 167 -10.41 1.31 -16.50
C PRO A 167 -10.34 0.53 -15.18
N PRO A 168 -9.40 -0.41 -15.00
CA PRO A 168 -9.27 -1.24 -13.80
C PRO A 168 -9.20 -0.46 -12.49
N TYR A 169 -8.55 0.72 -12.47
CA TYR A 169 -8.44 1.51 -11.25
C TYR A 169 -9.79 2.01 -10.68
N VAL A 170 -10.86 2.03 -11.49
CA VAL A 170 -12.18 2.55 -11.06
C VAL A 170 -12.85 1.63 -10.03
N ALA A 171 -12.79 0.31 -10.24
CA ALA A 171 -13.45 -0.67 -9.37
C ALA A 171 -12.62 -1.93 -9.14
N ASP A 172 -11.88 -2.41 -10.15
CA ASP A 172 -11.18 -3.68 -10.09
C ASP A 172 -10.06 -3.65 -9.03
N PHE A 173 -9.40 -2.51 -8.84
CA PHE A 173 -8.38 -2.32 -7.80
C PHE A 173 -8.95 -2.53 -6.39
N LEU A 174 -10.16 -2.02 -6.14
CA LEU A 174 -10.81 -2.22 -4.84
C LEU A 174 -11.15 -3.69 -4.61
N LEU A 175 -11.59 -4.39 -5.66
CA LEU A 175 -11.87 -5.82 -5.61
C LEU A 175 -10.59 -6.65 -5.43
N ASP A 176 -9.50 -6.26 -6.08
CA ASP A 176 -8.21 -6.94 -5.99
C ASP A 176 -7.65 -6.90 -4.56
N THR A 177 -7.60 -5.72 -3.94
CA THR A 177 -7.25 -5.56 -2.52
C THR A 177 -8.13 -6.42 -1.61
N THR A 178 -9.45 -6.44 -1.87
CA THR A 178 -10.40 -7.24 -1.08
C THR A 178 -10.11 -8.73 -1.20
N ARG A 179 -9.82 -9.23 -2.40
CA ARG A 179 -9.46 -10.65 -2.64
C ARG A 179 -8.19 -11.04 -1.89
N ALA A 180 -7.16 -10.20 -1.95
CA ALA A 180 -5.90 -10.45 -1.22
C ALA A 180 -6.14 -10.50 0.29
N ALA A 181 -6.89 -9.55 0.84
CA ALA A 181 -7.21 -9.51 2.26
C ALA A 181 -7.95 -10.77 2.73
N ILE A 182 -8.95 -11.22 1.97
CA ILE A 182 -9.68 -12.46 2.26
C ILE A 182 -8.73 -13.67 2.21
N ASN A 183 -7.88 -13.75 1.18
CA ASN A 183 -6.98 -14.89 1.01
C ASN A 183 -5.93 -14.96 2.13
N ILE A 184 -5.33 -13.82 2.50
CA ILE A 184 -4.40 -13.69 3.64
C ILE A 184 -5.08 -14.17 4.94
N ALA A 185 -6.31 -13.70 5.22
CA ALA A 185 -7.05 -14.07 6.41
C ALA A 185 -7.40 -15.58 6.43
N LYS A 186 -7.83 -16.14 5.30
CA LYS A 186 -8.11 -17.59 5.15
C LYS A 186 -6.86 -18.46 5.29
N ALA A 187 -5.73 -18.01 4.81
CA ALA A 187 -4.45 -18.69 4.95
C ALA A 187 -3.89 -18.64 6.39
N GLY A 188 -4.55 -17.91 7.30
CA GLY A 188 -4.12 -17.74 8.69
C GLY A 188 -2.84 -16.90 8.84
N TRP A 189 -2.48 -16.10 7.84
CA TRP A 189 -1.23 -15.31 7.88
C TRP A 189 -1.24 -14.27 8.99
N LEU A 190 -2.41 -13.74 9.35
CA LEU A 190 -2.55 -12.77 10.42
C LEU A 190 -2.18 -13.36 11.80
N GLU A 191 -2.41 -14.67 12.00
CA GLU A 191 -2.06 -15.41 13.21
C GLU A 191 -0.63 -15.97 13.15
N ARG A 192 -0.25 -16.53 12.01
CA ARG A 192 1.04 -17.21 11.81
C ARG A 192 2.21 -16.23 11.72
N TYR A 193 1.96 -15.00 11.24
CA TYR A 193 2.96 -13.95 11.08
C TYR A 193 2.60 -12.70 11.90
N PRO A 194 2.53 -12.81 13.25
CA PRO A 194 2.00 -11.76 14.12
C PRO A 194 2.84 -10.50 14.17
N ASN A 195 4.10 -10.56 13.74
CA ASN A 195 5.00 -9.41 13.71
C ASN A 195 4.90 -8.62 12.40
N ILE A 196 4.17 -9.10 11.39
CA ILE A 196 3.91 -8.33 10.17
C ILE A 196 2.75 -7.37 10.39
N SER A 197 2.97 -6.10 10.04
CA SER A 197 1.91 -5.11 9.94
C SER A 197 1.42 -5.03 8.49
N PHE A 198 0.34 -5.73 8.16
CA PHE A 198 -0.27 -5.69 6.83
C PHE A 198 -1.13 -4.43 6.67
N VAL A 199 -0.76 -3.54 5.75
CA VAL A 199 -1.47 -2.29 5.44
C VAL A 199 -2.18 -2.45 4.10
N LEU A 200 -3.49 -2.33 4.08
CA LEU A 200 -4.32 -2.37 2.88
C LEU A 200 -4.54 -0.97 2.34
N SER A 201 -4.23 -0.75 1.08
CA SER A 201 -4.44 0.53 0.41
C SER A 201 -5.93 0.82 0.14
N HIS A 202 -6.24 2.09 -0.14
CA HIS A 202 -7.57 2.57 -0.55
C HIS A 202 -8.70 2.16 0.42
N GLY A 203 -8.46 2.33 1.72
CA GLY A 203 -9.42 1.95 2.76
C GLY A 203 -9.70 0.44 2.83
N GLY A 204 -8.81 -0.39 2.27
CA GLY A 204 -9.02 -1.85 2.19
C GLY A 204 -9.99 -2.29 1.09
N GLY A 205 -10.20 -1.44 0.09
CA GLY A 205 -11.10 -1.73 -1.03
C GLY A 205 -12.56 -1.86 -0.59
N PHE A 206 -13.20 -2.96 -0.96
CA PHE A 206 -14.58 -3.25 -0.53
C PHE A 206 -14.66 -3.95 0.84
N LEU A 207 -13.52 -4.22 1.49
CA LEU A 207 -13.49 -5.00 2.74
C LEU A 207 -14.36 -4.38 3.85
N PRO A 208 -14.28 -3.09 4.19
CA PRO A 208 -15.12 -2.51 5.24
C PRO A 208 -16.61 -2.60 4.92
N PHE A 209 -16.99 -2.31 3.69
CA PHE A 209 -18.40 -2.39 3.24
C PHE A 209 -18.96 -3.82 3.30
N ALA A 210 -18.15 -4.82 2.91
CA ALA A 210 -18.58 -6.22 2.78
C ALA A 210 -18.19 -7.08 4.00
N ALA A 211 -17.65 -6.49 5.07
CA ALA A 211 -17.02 -7.20 6.19
C ALA A 211 -17.91 -8.29 6.79
N GLN A 212 -19.18 -7.98 7.07
CA GLN A 212 -20.13 -8.95 7.62
C GLN A 212 -20.37 -10.16 6.70
N ARG A 213 -20.41 -9.93 5.38
CA ARG A 213 -20.55 -11.02 4.39
C ARG A 213 -19.28 -11.86 4.30
N ILE A 214 -18.10 -11.23 4.43
CA ILE A 214 -16.79 -11.88 4.33
C ILE A 214 -16.46 -12.67 5.61
N ALA A 215 -16.89 -12.18 6.77
CA ALA A 215 -16.55 -12.71 8.09
C ALA A 215 -16.74 -14.23 8.19
N ARG A 216 -17.85 -14.75 7.69
CA ARG A 216 -18.13 -16.19 7.70
C ARG A 216 -17.09 -17.01 6.92
N ALA A 217 -16.52 -16.46 5.86
CA ALA A 217 -15.53 -17.17 5.03
C ALA A 217 -14.14 -17.23 5.70
N VAL A 218 -13.92 -16.42 6.73
CA VAL A 218 -12.62 -16.29 7.44
C VAL A 218 -12.72 -16.58 8.94
N SER A 219 -13.85 -17.14 9.41
CA SER A 219 -14.08 -17.48 10.83
C SER A 219 -13.71 -18.92 11.19
N ASP A 220 -13.22 -19.72 10.24
CA ASP A 220 -12.86 -21.15 10.41
C ASP A 220 -14.01 -21.98 11.01
N GLY A 221 -15.25 -21.68 10.58
CA GLY A 221 -16.46 -22.34 11.08
C GLY A 221 -17.01 -21.77 12.40
N GLY A 222 -16.32 -20.76 12.96
CA GLY A 222 -16.79 -20.02 14.13
C GLY A 222 -17.88 -18.97 13.80
N PRO A 223 -18.34 -18.21 14.80
CA PRO A 223 -19.26 -17.10 14.59
C PRO A 223 -18.63 -15.97 13.76
N ASP A 224 -19.46 -15.16 13.13
CA ASP A 224 -19.03 -14.05 12.27
C ASP A 224 -18.15 -13.05 13.00
N ASP A 225 -18.39 -12.82 14.30
CA ASP A 225 -17.56 -11.91 15.12
C ASP A 225 -16.08 -12.30 15.14
N VAL A 226 -15.76 -13.60 15.11
CA VAL A 226 -14.38 -14.09 15.01
C VAL A 226 -13.76 -13.65 13.68
N GLY A 227 -14.51 -13.77 12.58
CA GLY A 227 -14.06 -13.31 11.27
C GLY A 227 -13.90 -11.79 11.20
N ILE A 228 -14.80 -11.02 11.81
CA ILE A 228 -14.71 -9.55 11.89
C ILE A 228 -13.44 -9.14 12.64
N GLU A 229 -13.19 -9.69 13.84
CA GLU A 229 -11.99 -9.35 14.62
C GLU A 229 -10.70 -9.78 13.92
N ARG A 230 -10.70 -10.88 13.18
CA ARG A 230 -9.58 -11.29 12.33
C ARG A 230 -9.30 -10.24 11.26
N LEU A 231 -10.30 -9.80 10.51
CA LEU A 231 -10.16 -8.79 9.47
C LEU A 231 -9.76 -7.41 10.01
N ARG A 232 -10.17 -7.06 11.22
CA ARG A 232 -9.79 -5.83 11.92
C ARG A 232 -8.31 -5.78 12.34
N ARG A 233 -7.55 -6.86 12.13
CA ARG A 233 -6.11 -6.88 12.37
C ARG A 233 -5.30 -6.18 11.28
N PHE A 234 -5.85 -6.01 10.08
CA PHE A 234 -5.24 -5.19 9.06
C PHE A 234 -5.15 -3.72 9.49
N TYR A 235 -4.17 -3.03 8.90
CA TYR A 235 -4.14 -1.59 8.86
C TYR A 235 -4.71 -1.10 7.52
N PHE A 236 -5.10 0.16 7.47
CA PHE A 236 -5.76 0.77 6.30
C PHE A 236 -5.22 2.17 6.07
N ASP A 237 -5.24 2.65 4.83
CA ASP A 237 -5.02 4.06 4.54
C ASP A 237 -6.31 4.77 4.08
N THR A 238 -6.25 6.08 3.94
CA THR A 238 -7.37 6.91 3.48
C THR A 238 -7.24 7.37 2.04
N ALA A 239 -6.24 6.89 1.29
CA ALA A 239 -6.02 7.29 -0.09
C ALA A 239 -7.26 6.99 -0.96
N LEU A 240 -7.83 8.02 -1.58
CA LEU A 240 -9.07 7.97 -2.36
C LEU A 240 -10.28 7.35 -1.64
N ALA A 241 -10.20 7.13 -0.31
CA ALA A 241 -11.24 6.52 0.52
C ALA A 241 -11.88 7.50 1.51
N SER A 242 -11.63 8.82 1.38
CA SER A 242 -12.11 9.84 2.32
C SER A 242 -13.49 10.41 1.98
N SER A 243 -14.20 9.82 1.01
CA SER A 243 -15.60 10.24 0.76
C SER A 243 -16.50 9.90 1.95
N PRO A 244 -17.60 10.62 2.18
CA PRO A 244 -18.53 10.32 3.27
C PRO A 244 -19.05 8.87 3.25
N PHE A 245 -19.12 8.26 2.07
CA PHE A 245 -19.58 6.88 1.90
C PHE A 245 -18.50 5.86 2.30
N ALA A 246 -17.27 6.03 1.82
CA ALA A 246 -16.18 5.11 2.09
C ALA A 246 -15.62 5.28 3.51
N LEU A 247 -15.43 6.54 3.93
CA LEU A 247 -14.87 6.85 5.25
C LEU A 247 -15.80 6.41 6.39
N ALA A 248 -17.12 6.56 6.22
CA ALA A 248 -18.09 6.05 7.20
C ALA A 248 -17.94 4.53 7.41
N ALA A 249 -17.89 3.77 6.31
CA ALA A 249 -17.71 2.32 6.38
C ALA A 249 -16.37 1.93 7.00
N LEU A 250 -15.29 2.65 6.66
CA LEU A 250 -13.96 2.41 7.21
C LEU A 250 -13.90 2.68 8.72
N LEU A 251 -14.43 3.82 9.18
CA LEU A 251 -14.41 4.20 10.60
C LEU A 251 -15.30 3.32 11.48
N GLU A 252 -16.40 2.81 10.95
CA GLU A 252 -17.26 1.86 11.65
C GLU A 252 -16.59 0.47 11.76
N PHE A 253 -15.85 0.07 10.73
CA PHE A 253 -15.25 -1.24 10.67
C PHE A 253 -13.87 -1.30 11.33
N ALA A 254 -12.94 -0.41 10.97
CA ALA A 254 -11.55 -0.48 11.39
C ALA A 254 -11.34 0.12 12.79
N LYS A 255 -10.33 -0.40 13.51
CA LYS A 255 -9.90 0.20 14.76
C LYS A 255 -9.21 1.54 14.48
N PRO A 256 -9.53 2.64 15.16
CA PRO A 256 -8.96 3.97 14.87
C PRO A 256 -7.42 4.00 14.85
N GLU A 257 -6.77 3.19 15.69
CA GLU A 257 -5.30 3.06 15.76
C GLU A 257 -4.67 2.34 14.56
N ARG A 258 -5.48 1.87 13.61
CA ARG A 258 -5.03 1.14 12.42
C ARG A 258 -5.34 1.85 11.11
N ILE A 259 -5.67 3.14 11.14
CA ILE A 259 -5.97 3.92 9.96
C ILE A 259 -4.89 4.98 9.78
N PHE A 260 -4.35 5.10 8.57
CA PHE A 260 -3.31 6.06 8.20
C PHE A 260 -3.82 7.06 7.16
N PHE A 261 -3.19 8.22 7.10
CA PHE A 261 -3.36 9.15 5.99
C PHE A 261 -2.59 8.65 4.75
N GLY A 262 -3.21 8.78 3.58
CA GLY A 262 -2.61 8.48 2.28
C GLY A 262 -3.10 9.42 1.17
N SER A 263 -2.23 9.80 0.23
CA SER A 263 -2.53 10.73 -0.87
C SER A 263 -2.77 10.07 -2.23
N ASP A 264 -2.15 8.92 -2.48
CA ASP A 264 -2.09 8.23 -3.78
C ASP A 264 -1.41 9.07 -4.90
N TRP A 265 -0.57 10.05 -4.51
CA TRP A 265 0.25 10.78 -5.47
C TRP A 265 1.31 9.89 -6.11
N PRO A 266 1.65 10.05 -7.40
CA PRO A 266 1.11 10.98 -8.40
C PRO A 266 -0.04 10.38 -9.23
N TYR A 267 -0.46 9.14 -8.98
CA TYR A 267 -1.61 8.54 -9.69
C TYR A 267 -2.92 9.25 -9.39
N ALA A 268 -3.09 9.75 -8.16
CA ALA A 268 -4.06 10.80 -7.89
C ALA A 268 -3.39 12.17 -8.11
N PRO A 269 -3.68 12.89 -9.20
CA PRO A 269 -3.12 14.23 -9.45
C PRO A 269 -3.42 15.18 -8.29
N LYS A 270 -2.59 16.21 -8.09
CA LYS A 270 -2.68 17.16 -6.97
C LYS A 270 -4.11 17.64 -6.66
N ALA A 271 -4.86 18.04 -7.68
CA ALA A 271 -6.23 18.49 -7.50
C ALA A 271 -7.14 17.39 -6.91
N ARG A 272 -6.98 16.13 -7.34
CA ARG A 272 -7.74 15.00 -6.83
C ARG A 272 -7.33 14.65 -5.40
N SER A 273 -6.05 14.56 -5.12
CA SER A 273 -5.51 14.29 -3.79
C SER A 273 -5.94 15.36 -2.79
N MET A 274 -5.85 16.66 -3.15
CA MET A 274 -6.34 17.77 -2.33
C MET A 274 -7.85 17.72 -2.09
N ASN A 275 -8.64 17.27 -3.07
CA ASN A 275 -10.08 17.09 -2.86
C ASN A 275 -10.38 16.01 -1.82
N PHE A 276 -9.69 14.86 -1.87
CA PHE A 276 -9.87 13.81 -0.87
C PHE A 276 -9.39 14.22 0.52
N LEU A 277 -8.30 15.00 0.61
CA LEU A 277 -7.89 15.61 1.88
C LEU A 277 -8.98 16.54 2.43
N ARG A 278 -9.55 17.42 1.60
CA ARG A 278 -10.64 18.31 2.03
C ARG A 278 -11.87 17.52 2.52
N LEU A 279 -12.21 16.40 1.88
CA LEU A 279 -13.29 15.53 2.35
C LEU A 279 -12.96 14.93 3.72
N LEU A 280 -11.72 14.49 3.94
CA LEU A 280 -11.26 13.97 5.23
C LEU A 280 -11.28 15.05 6.31
N GLU A 281 -10.82 16.27 6.00
CA GLU A 281 -10.79 17.41 6.93
C GLU A 281 -12.19 17.85 7.37
N ASN A 282 -13.16 17.80 6.46
CA ASN A 282 -14.55 18.20 6.72
C ASN A 282 -15.43 17.06 7.28
N TYR A 283 -14.91 15.85 7.36
CA TYR A 283 -15.69 14.74 7.91
C TYR A 283 -15.84 14.89 9.43
N ALA A 284 -17.06 14.70 9.94
CA ALA A 284 -17.35 14.77 11.37
C ALA A 284 -16.72 13.57 12.08
N MET A 285 -15.63 13.81 12.82
CA MET A 285 -14.97 12.84 13.69
C MET A 285 -14.33 13.59 14.86
N ASP A 286 -14.08 12.88 15.97
CA ASP A 286 -13.40 13.47 17.11
C ASP A 286 -11.92 13.78 16.80
N ASP A 287 -11.36 14.75 17.53
CA ASP A 287 -9.99 15.23 17.30
C ASP A 287 -8.93 14.15 17.59
N ALA A 288 -9.17 13.21 18.49
CA ALA A 288 -8.24 12.13 18.79
C ALA A 288 -8.14 11.16 17.61
N THR A 289 -9.27 10.74 17.04
CA THR A 289 -9.31 9.92 15.83
C THR A 289 -8.62 10.63 14.66
N ARG A 290 -8.85 11.94 14.50
CA ARG A 290 -8.21 12.75 13.44
C ARG A 290 -6.69 12.77 13.58
N ARG A 291 -6.15 13.06 14.79
CA ARG A 291 -4.70 13.05 15.06
C ARG A 291 -4.08 11.69 14.79
N ARG A 292 -4.76 10.61 15.22
CA ARG A 292 -4.30 9.23 14.95
C ARG A 292 -4.14 8.98 13.45
N ILE A 293 -5.17 9.28 12.64
CA ILE A 293 -5.16 9.09 11.19
C ILE A 293 -4.05 9.93 10.55
N TYR A 294 -3.93 11.19 10.95
CA TYR A 294 -2.99 12.11 10.32
C TYR A 294 -1.54 11.76 10.61
N ARG A 295 -1.22 11.35 11.85
CA ARG A 295 0.16 11.24 12.27
C ARG A 295 0.45 10.12 13.28
N GLU A 296 -0.29 10.05 14.38
CA GLU A 296 0.13 9.29 15.56
C GLU A 296 0.31 7.80 15.25
N ASN A 297 -0.62 7.20 14.49
CA ASN A 297 -0.53 5.80 14.10
C ASN A 297 0.70 5.53 13.23
N ALA A 298 0.93 6.38 12.21
CA ALA A 298 2.09 6.24 11.34
C ALA A 298 3.40 6.48 12.11
N ALA A 299 3.46 7.44 13.02
CA ALA A 299 4.62 7.71 13.86
C ALA A 299 4.99 6.52 14.77
N GLN A 300 3.99 5.79 15.27
CA GLN A 300 4.23 4.57 16.06
C GLN A 300 4.80 3.43 15.21
N LEU A 301 4.32 3.27 13.98
CA LEU A 301 4.75 2.20 13.09
C LEU A 301 6.08 2.52 12.41
N PHE A 302 6.27 3.75 11.97
CA PHE A 302 7.47 4.25 11.27
C PHE A 302 8.32 5.13 12.19
N LYS A 303 8.85 4.55 13.27
CA LYS A 303 9.59 5.29 14.33
C LYS A 303 10.74 6.15 13.79
N LYS A 304 11.41 5.73 12.71
CA LYS A 304 12.48 6.48 12.04
C LYS A 304 11.97 7.78 11.38
N ARG A 305 10.65 7.93 11.20
CA ARG A 305 10.00 9.04 10.47
C ARG A 305 9.14 9.95 11.39
N ALA A 306 9.16 9.68 12.68
CA ALA A 306 8.34 10.39 13.68
C ALA A 306 8.89 11.78 14.09
N GLY A 307 10.12 12.12 13.66
CA GLY A 307 10.83 13.36 14.00
C GLY A 307 10.28 14.63 13.36
#